data_98901ac5ea13113b376b36ff2d43052c
#
_entry.id   98901ac5ea13113b376b36ff2d43052c
#
_cell.length_a   1.000
_cell.length_b   1.000
_cell.length_c   1.000
_cell.angle_alpha   90.00
_cell.angle_beta   90.00
_cell.angle_gamma   90.00
#
_symmetry.space_group_name_H-M   'P 1'
#
loop_
_entity.id
_entity.type
_entity.pdbx_description
1 polymer ?
#
loop_
_entity_poly.entity_id
_entity_poly.type
_entity_poly.pdbx_seq_one_letter_code
_entity_poly.pdbx_strand_id
1 'polypeptide(L)'
;MYVAVKGGEKAIRAAHALQEQKRRGDGRLPELSVEQIGDQLSLAVDRVMTEGGIADRELAALALKQASGDNVEAIFLLRAYRTTLPRLAVSEPINTAEMRLERRISAVYKDIPGGQLLGPTYDYTHRLLDFTLLANGEAPSVQQANGEAEPTPHVFSLLTQQGLAKTEEDRGTPPDDITRTPPVYPCSRSSRLQQLMRGDEGYLLALAYSTQRGYGRNHPFAGEIRSGYVQVEIVPEELGFSVNIGELLLTECEMVNGFVAPQEEPPHFTRGYGLTFGMSERKAMAMALVDRALQAPDYDEEIAGPAQDEEFVLAHADNVEAAGFVSHLKLPHYVGFQAELALLKRLQRENERG
;
A
#
# COMPACT_ATOMS: atom_id res chain seq x y z
N MET A 1 6.39 -13.01 15.93
CA MET A 1 6.36 -14.34 16.59
C MET A 1 7.40 -14.37 17.69
N TYR A 2 6.98 -14.46 18.95
CA TYR A 2 7.90 -14.57 20.09
C TYR A 2 8.22 -16.03 20.33
N VAL A 3 9.46 -16.42 20.09
CA VAL A 3 9.98 -17.70 20.58
C VAL A 3 10.55 -17.45 21.97
N ALA A 4 10.02 -18.09 23.00
CA ALA A 4 10.56 -18.03 24.35
C ALA A 4 11.93 -18.73 24.38
N VAL A 5 12.99 -17.96 24.31
CA VAL A 5 14.36 -18.46 24.44
C VAL A 5 14.69 -18.47 25.94
N LYS A 6 14.88 -19.66 26.51
CA LYS A 6 15.36 -19.81 27.88
C LYS A 6 16.90 -19.80 27.87
N GLY A 7 17.50 -18.88 28.60
CA GLY A 7 18.96 -18.69 28.68
C GLY A 7 19.47 -17.62 27.71
N GLY A 8 20.68 -17.17 27.93
CA GLY A 8 21.30 -16.13 27.07
C GLY A 8 20.83 -14.71 27.34
N GLU A 9 20.08 -14.44 28.41
CA GLU A 9 19.53 -13.10 28.71
C GLU A 9 20.60 -12.00 28.68
N LYS A 10 21.82 -12.29 29.16
CA LYS A 10 22.93 -11.34 29.13
C LYS A 10 23.34 -11.00 27.70
N ALA A 11 23.35 -11.99 26.79
CA ALA A 11 23.67 -11.79 25.39
C ALA A 11 22.53 -11.02 24.68
N ILE A 12 21.28 -11.31 25.00
CA ILE A 12 20.10 -10.60 24.44
C ILE A 12 20.13 -9.13 24.86
N ARG A 13 20.37 -8.82 26.13
CA ARG A 13 20.49 -7.43 26.60
C ARG A 13 21.66 -6.70 25.96
N ALA A 14 22.79 -7.36 25.76
CA ALA A 14 23.93 -6.79 25.07
C ALA A 14 23.60 -6.54 23.57
N ALA A 15 22.87 -7.44 22.91
CA ALA A 15 22.44 -7.25 21.54
C ALA A 15 21.49 -6.05 21.40
N HIS A 16 20.56 -5.85 22.33
CA HIS A 16 19.68 -4.68 22.35
C HIS A 16 20.48 -3.38 22.52
N ALA A 17 21.48 -3.35 23.45
CA ALA A 17 22.32 -2.18 23.64
C ALA A 17 23.14 -1.86 22.38
N LEU A 18 23.66 -2.89 21.70
CA LEU A 18 24.40 -2.71 20.44
C LEU A 18 23.51 -2.22 19.32
N GLN A 19 22.27 -2.70 19.23
CA GLN A 19 21.30 -2.23 18.23
C GLN A 19 20.96 -0.77 18.45
N GLU A 20 20.73 -0.36 19.71
CA GLU A 20 20.45 1.03 20.05
C GLU A 20 21.64 1.95 19.76
N GLN A 21 22.87 1.49 20.06
CA GLN A 21 24.08 2.22 19.70
C GLN A 21 24.22 2.39 18.17
N LYS A 22 23.91 1.35 17.39
CA LYS A 22 23.92 1.43 15.93
C LYS A 22 22.85 2.36 15.40
N ARG A 23 21.64 2.29 15.94
CA ARG A 23 20.52 3.19 15.58
C ARG A 23 20.91 4.65 15.81
N ARG A 24 21.51 4.94 16.96
CA ARG A 24 21.95 6.30 17.32
C ARG A 24 23.09 6.80 16.42
N GLY A 25 23.98 5.92 15.97
CA GLY A 25 25.13 6.27 15.14
C GLY A 25 26.17 7.13 15.88
N ASP A 26 26.86 8.03 15.16
CA ASP A 26 27.89 8.89 15.72
C ASP A 26 27.29 9.91 16.70
N GLY A 27 27.60 9.77 17.98
CA GLY A 27 27.10 10.65 19.03
C GLY A 27 27.55 12.11 18.92
N ARG A 28 28.50 12.44 18.04
CA ARG A 28 28.94 13.82 17.76
C ARG A 28 27.99 14.54 16.81
N LEU A 29 27.17 13.80 16.06
CA LEU A 29 26.14 14.36 15.18
C LEU A 29 24.83 14.51 15.96
N PRO A 30 24.03 15.56 15.66
CA PRO A 30 22.66 15.66 16.16
C PRO A 30 21.87 14.41 15.81
N GLU A 31 21.02 13.96 16.72
CA GLU A 31 20.09 12.88 16.38
C GLU A 31 19.00 13.40 15.43
N LEU A 32 18.68 12.60 14.41
CA LEU A 32 17.59 12.91 13.48
C LEU A 32 16.27 13.03 14.25
N SER A 33 15.57 14.15 14.13
CA SER A 33 14.27 14.34 14.78
C SER A 33 13.15 13.60 14.04
N VAL A 34 12.05 13.32 14.72
CA VAL A 34 10.84 12.74 14.11
C VAL A 34 10.27 13.69 13.06
N GLU A 35 10.26 15.00 13.34
CA GLU A 35 9.84 16.05 12.42
C GLU A 35 10.66 16.06 11.13
N GLN A 36 12.01 16.00 11.24
CA GLN A 36 12.89 15.92 10.07
C GLN A 36 12.61 14.68 9.21
N ILE A 37 12.33 13.53 9.82
CA ILE A 37 11.94 12.33 9.09
C ILE A 37 10.59 12.52 8.42
N GLY A 38 9.60 13.09 9.14
CA GLY A 38 8.27 13.37 8.61
C GLY A 38 8.30 14.23 7.35
N ASP A 39 9.12 15.30 7.37
CA ASP A 39 9.19 16.29 6.29
C ASP A 39 10.09 15.85 5.13
N GLN A 40 11.28 15.32 5.45
CA GLN A 40 12.32 15.10 4.43
C GLN A 40 12.34 13.68 3.87
N LEU A 41 11.72 12.71 4.54
CA LEU A 41 11.55 11.32 4.09
C LEU A 41 10.07 10.99 3.85
N SER A 42 9.29 11.96 3.35
CA SER A 42 7.85 11.92 3.25
C SER A 42 7.31 10.66 2.55
N LEU A 43 7.93 10.20 1.45
CA LEU A 43 7.47 9.01 0.72
C LEU A 43 7.71 7.70 1.50
N ALA A 44 8.73 7.63 2.35
CA ALA A 44 8.92 6.49 3.24
C ALA A 44 7.86 6.50 4.36
N VAL A 45 7.55 7.66 4.90
CA VAL A 45 6.47 7.86 5.88
C VAL A 45 5.12 7.44 5.29
N ASP A 46 4.80 7.89 4.07
CA ASP A 46 3.56 7.57 3.37
C ASP A 46 3.40 6.06 3.14
N ARG A 47 4.49 5.38 2.75
CA ARG A 47 4.51 3.91 2.63
C ARG A 47 4.23 3.23 3.98
N VAL A 48 4.90 3.66 5.04
CA VAL A 48 4.73 3.09 6.38
C VAL A 48 3.30 3.31 6.88
N MET A 49 2.70 4.48 6.67
CA MET A 49 1.30 4.74 6.98
C MET A 49 0.36 3.78 6.25
N THR A 50 0.54 3.65 4.94
CA THR A 50 -0.33 2.83 4.08
C THR A 50 -0.26 1.35 4.47
N GLU A 51 0.92 0.76 4.51
CA GLU A 51 1.11 -0.66 4.81
C GLU A 51 0.92 -0.96 6.31
N GLY A 52 1.16 0.02 7.18
CA GLY A 52 0.88 -0.04 8.62
C GLY A 52 -0.60 0.12 8.98
N GLY A 53 -1.39 0.75 8.09
CA GLY A 53 -2.82 1.00 8.29
C GLY A 53 -3.11 2.04 9.36
N ILE A 54 -2.24 3.03 9.53
CA ILE A 54 -2.43 4.20 10.39
C ILE A 54 -2.03 5.46 9.61
N ALA A 55 -2.97 6.38 9.41
CA ALA A 55 -2.75 7.64 8.70
C ALA A 55 -2.27 8.74 9.67
N ASP A 56 -1.15 8.51 10.32
CA ASP A 56 -0.52 9.44 11.25
C ASP A 56 0.97 9.56 10.91
N ARG A 57 1.36 10.72 10.40
CA ARG A 57 2.73 10.98 9.92
C ARG A 57 3.76 10.98 11.04
N GLU A 58 3.40 11.50 12.22
CA GLU A 58 4.31 11.53 13.36
C GLU A 58 4.60 10.12 13.88
N LEU A 59 3.57 9.30 14.04
CA LEU A 59 3.72 7.90 14.45
C LEU A 59 4.52 7.08 13.41
N ALA A 60 4.28 7.30 12.13
CA ALA A 60 5.03 6.62 11.07
C ALA A 60 6.50 7.05 11.03
N ALA A 61 6.80 8.34 11.19
CA ALA A 61 8.15 8.87 11.28
C ALA A 61 8.87 8.36 12.54
N LEU A 62 8.17 8.27 13.67
CA LEU A 62 8.70 7.67 14.90
C LEU A 62 9.04 6.18 14.70
N ALA A 63 8.16 5.42 14.05
CA ALA A 63 8.41 4.03 13.74
C ALA A 63 9.63 3.85 12.82
N LEU A 64 9.78 4.68 11.79
CA LEU A 64 10.97 4.71 10.92
C LEU A 64 12.25 5.02 11.69
N LYS A 65 12.20 5.99 12.60
CA LYS A 65 13.33 6.32 13.48
C LYS A 65 13.74 5.13 14.35
N GLN A 66 12.76 4.49 14.99
CA GLN A 66 12.98 3.33 15.85
C GLN A 66 13.52 2.13 15.06
N ALA A 67 13.03 1.93 13.83
CA ALA A 67 13.45 0.87 12.93
C ALA A 67 14.78 1.15 12.20
N SER A 68 15.47 2.26 12.48
CA SER A 68 16.70 2.65 11.77
C SER A 68 16.50 2.81 10.25
N GLY A 69 15.30 3.18 9.80
CA GLY A 69 14.94 3.34 8.40
C GLY A 69 14.48 2.06 7.69
N ASP A 70 14.37 0.93 8.38
CA ASP A 70 13.79 -0.30 7.83
C ASP A 70 12.26 -0.15 7.75
N ASN A 71 11.73 -0.08 6.52
CA ASN A 71 10.29 0.12 6.31
C ASN A 71 9.47 -1.06 6.84
N VAL A 72 9.92 -2.31 6.67
CA VAL A 72 9.17 -3.49 7.10
C VAL A 72 9.06 -3.54 8.62
N GLU A 73 10.18 -3.26 9.32
CA GLU A 73 10.17 -3.17 10.79
C GLU A 73 9.30 -2.00 11.28
N ALA A 74 9.37 -0.84 10.61
CA ALA A 74 8.53 0.32 10.94
C ALA A 74 7.03 0.00 10.77
N ILE A 75 6.65 -0.68 9.69
CA ILE A 75 5.27 -1.14 9.45
C ILE A 75 4.83 -2.11 10.54
N PHE A 76 5.69 -3.04 10.95
CA PHE A 76 5.40 -3.97 12.05
C PHE A 76 5.15 -3.22 13.35
N LEU A 77 6.02 -2.27 13.72
CA LEU A 77 5.87 -1.45 14.93
C LEU A 77 4.55 -0.67 14.92
N LEU A 78 4.20 -0.08 13.78
CA LEU A 78 2.99 0.70 13.63
C LEU A 78 1.73 -0.19 13.74
N ARG A 79 1.74 -1.37 13.13
CA ARG A 79 0.65 -2.35 13.27
C ARG A 79 0.50 -2.86 14.70
N ALA A 80 1.62 -3.13 15.38
CA ALA A 80 1.61 -3.55 16.78
C ALA A 80 1.01 -2.45 17.67
N TYR A 81 1.41 -1.20 17.45
CA TYR A 81 0.86 -0.05 18.19
C TYR A 81 -0.65 0.09 17.94
N ARG A 82 -1.12 -0.05 16.70
CA ARG A 82 -2.54 0.01 16.35
C ARG A 82 -3.40 -0.96 17.18
N THR A 83 -2.89 -2.14 17.50
CA THR A 83 -3.63 -3.11 18.31
C THR A 83 -3.87 -2.66 19.75
N THR A 84 -3.14 -1.65 20.22
CA THR A 84 -3.31 -1.07 21.56
C THR A 84 -4.34 0.05 21.62
N LEU A 85 -4.80 0.54 20.45
CA LEU A 85 -5.73 1.65 20.36
C LEU A 85 -7.18 1.17 20.36
N PRO A 86 -8.09 1.78 21.15
CA PRO A 86 -9.51 1.53 21.03
C PRO A 86 -10.05 2.10 19.72
N ARG A 87 -11.03 1.44 19.11
CA ARG A 87 -11.82 2.05 18.04
C ARG A 87 -12.90 2.89 18.65
N LEU A 88 -12.88 4.20 18.41
CA LEU A 88 -13.88 5.14 18.93
C LEU A 88 -15.09 5.25 18.00
N ALA A 89 -14.85 5.30 16.68
CA ALA A 89 -15.88 5.42 15.67
C ALA A 89 -15.42 4.80 14.33
N VAL A 90 -16.32 4.76 13.36
CA VAL A 90 -16.05 4.49 11.95
C VAL A 90 -16.38 5.78 11.19
N SER A 91 -15.53 6.18 10.25
CA SER A 91 -15.80 7.37 9.43
C SER A 91 -16.97 7.14 8.48
N GLU A 92 -17.64 8.22 8.13
CA GLU A 92 -18.53 8.23 6.98
C GLU A 92 -17.73 7.94 5.69
N PRO A 93 -18.41 7.47 4.62
CA PRO A 93 -17.76 7.29 3.32
C PRO A 93 -17.10 8.59 2.83
N ILE A 94 -15.85 8.50 2.41
CA ILE A 94 -15.09 9.64 1.91
C ILE A 94 -15.43 9.90 0.44
N ASN A 95 -15.71 11.16 0.09
CA ASN A 95 -15.93 11.61 -1.28
C ASN A 95 -14.63 12.14 -1.91
N THR A 96 -13.95 11.33 -2.70
CA THR A 96 -12.70 11.74 -3.36
C THR A 96 -12.91 12.73 -4.52
N ALA A 97 -14.15 12.93 -4.98
CA ALA A 97 -14.46 13.98 -5.96
C ALA A 97 -14.30 15.39 -5.37
N GLU A 98 -14.40 15.52 -4.05
CA GLU A 98 -14.20 16.78 -3.31
C GLU A 98 -12.77 16.97 -2.80
N MET A 99 -11.85 16.14 -3.23
CA MET A 99 -10.45 16.21 -2.84
C MET A 99 -9.84 17.57 -3.19
N ARG A 100 -9.20 18.22 -2.22
CA ARG A 100 -8.35 19.38 -2.46
C ARG A 100 -7.03 18.92 -3.07
N LEU A 101 -6.96 19.05 -4.39
CA LEU A 101 -5.92 18.43 -5.21
C LEU A 101 -4.54 19.04 -5.01
N GLU A 102 -3.54 18.18 -4.87
CA GLU A 102 -2.10 18.50 -4.96
C GLU A 102 -1.50 17.99 -6.29
N ARG A 103 -2.09 16.93 -6.85
CA ARG A 103 -1.73 16.36 -8.14
C ARG A 103 -2.96 15.73 -8.79
N ARG A 104 -3.09 15.90 -10.12
CA ARG A 104 -4.13 15.26 -10.92
C ARG A 104 -3.67 15.07 -12.35
N ILE A 105 -3.59 13.82 -12.80
CA ILE A 105 -3.21 13.49 -14.19
C ILE A 105 -4.13 12.42 -14.75
N SER A 106 -4.28 12.44 -16.07
CA SER A 106 -4.98 11.42 -16.84
C SER A 106 -4.19 11.07 -18.09
N ALA A 107 -4.18 9.80 -18.45
CA ALA A 107 -3.63 9.31 -19.72
C ALA A 107 -4.72 8.97 -20.74
N VAL A 108 -5.99 9.08 -20.37
CA VAL A 108 -7.15 8.72 -21.23
C VAL A 108 -7.59 9.89 -22.10
N TYR A 109 -7.62 11.08 -21.53
CA TYR A 109 -7.98 12.30 -22.26
C TYR A 109 -6.88 13.35 -22.10
N LYS A 110 -6.63 14.11 -23.19
CA LYS A 110 -5.70 15.23 -23.16
C LYS A 110 -6.26 16.38 -22.30
N ASP A 111 -7.52 16.70 -22.53
CA ASP A 111 -8.23 17.79 -21.87
C ASP A 111 -9.34 17.19 -21.01
N ILE A 112 -9.27 17.41 -19.70
CA ILE A 112 -10.23 16.92 -18.71
C ILE A 112 -10.87 18.09 -17.96
N PRO A 113 -12.15 17.99 -17.54
CA PRO A 113 -12.81 19.05 -16.76
C PRO A 113 -12.00 19.37 -15.49
N GLY A 114 -11.76 20.65 -15.22
CA GLY A 114 -10.92 21.12 -14.12
C GLY A 114 -9.41 21.01 -14.39
N GLY A 115 -9.00 20.51 -15.58
CA GLY A 115 -7.61 20.44 -16.02
C GLY A 115 -6.77 19.36 -15.33
N GLN A 116 -5.52 19.28 -15.75
CA GLN A 116 -4.49 18.45 -15.14
C GLN A 116 -3.60 19.30 -14.23
N LEU A 117 -3.18 18.75 -13.10
CA LEU A 117 -2.27 19.38 -12.15
C LEU A 117 -1.04 18.49 -11.95
N LEU A 118 0.11 18.94 -12.41
CA LEU A 118 1.32 18.12 -12.36
C LEU A 118 1.76 17.79 -10.93
N GLY A 119 1.73 18.77 -10.03
CA GLY A 119 2.12 18.61 -8.63
C GLY A 119 3.59 18.18 -8.44
N PRO A 120 3.97 17.78 -7.22
CA PRO A 120 5.31 17.28 -6.94
C PRO A 120 5.49 15.87 -7.55
N THR A 121 6.47 15.70 -8.43
CA THR A 121 6.74 14.42 -9.10
C THR A 121 8.19 14.28 -9.54
N TYR A 122 8.68 13.05 -9.58
CA TYR A 122 9.96 12.69 -10.19
C TYR A 122 9.85 12.33 -11.69
N ASP A 123 8.67 12.32 -12.30
CA ASP A 123 8.43 11.78 -13.65
C ASP A 123 9.26 12.48 -14.72
N TYR A 124 9.49 13.78 -14.57
CA TYR A 124 10.23 14.60 -15.54
C TYR A 124 11.66 14.89 -15.10
N THR A 125 12.16 14.25 -14.06
CA THR A 125 13.55 14.35 -13.65
C THR A 125 14.44 13.43 -14.49
N HIS A 126 15.72 13.78 -14.64
CA HIS A 126 16.68 12.93 -15.35
C HIS A 126 17.06 11.65 -14.59
N ARG A 127 16.62 11.48 -13.33
CA ARG A 127 16.95 10.33 -12.44
C ARG A 127 18.47 10.16 -12.26
N LEU A 128 19.23 11.24 -12.26
CA LEU A 128 20.65 11.28 -11.95
C LEU A 128 20.86 11.64 -10.48
N LEU A 129 21.97 11.16 -9.91
CA LEU A 129 22.37 11.59 -8.57
C LEU A 129 22.72 13.09 -8.60
N ASP A 130 22.14 13.83 -7.68
CA ASP A 130 22.41 15.24 -7.47
C ASP A 130 23.47 15.40 -6.37
N PHE A 131 24.70 15.63 -6.78
CA PHE A 131 25.82 15.82 -5.85
C PHE A 131 25.76 17.15 -5.10
N THR A 132 24.90 18.09 -5.47
CA THR A 132 24.71 19.33 -4.71
C THR A 132 24.09 19.08 -3.36
N LEU A 133 23.35 17.97 -3.21
CA LEU A 133 22.77 17.53 -1.93
C LEU A 133 23.80 17.05 -0.89
N LEU A 134 25.09 16.99 -1.25
CA LEU A 134 26.18 16.79 -0.27
C LEU A 134 26.40 18.03 0.62
N ALA A 135 25.95 19.19 0.19
CA ALA A 135 25.97 20.43 0.97
C ALA A 135 24.54 20.80 1.40
N ASN A 136 24.44 21.53 2.52
CA ASN A 136 23.16 22.12 2.90
C ASN A 136 22.78 23.20 1.89
N GLY A 137 21.56 23.09 1.33
CA GLY A 137 21.01 24.04 0.40
C GLY A 137 19.84 24.84 0.99
N GLU A 138 19.45 25.89 0.30
CA GLU A 138 18.22 26.62 0.61
C GLU A 138 17.04 25.96 -0.09
N ALA A 139 15.88 25.95 0.55
CA ALA A 139 14.65 25.47 -0.08
C ALA A 139 14.31 26.36 -1.30
N PRO A 140 13.97 25.78 -2.46
CA PRO A 140 13.57 26.55 -3.62
C PRO A 140 12.28 27.33 -3.33
N SER A 141 12.19 28.57 -3.79
CA SER A 141 10.95 29.32 -3.74
C SER A 141 9.97 28.80 -4.79
N VAL A 142 8.76 28.47 -4.39
CA VAL A 142 7.69 28.02 -5.28
C VAL A 142 6.67 29.15 -5.41
N GLN A 143 6.30 29.51 -6.65
CA GLN A 143 5.18 30.42 -6.89
C GLN A 143 3.88 29.62 -6.74
N GLN A 144 3.03 30.03 -5.82
CA GLN A 144 1.69 29.46 -5.72
C GLN A 144 0.82 30.01 -6.87
N ALA A 145 0.15 29.10 -7.59
CA ALA A 145 -0.85 29.48 -8.56
C ALA A 145 -2.10 29.98 -7.81
N ASN A 146 -2.50 31.21 -8.05
CA ASN A 146 -3.76 31.75 -7.56
C ASN A 146 -4.85 31.45 -8.60
N GLY A 147 -5.73 30.50 -8.32
CA GLY A 147 -6.89 30.19 -9.16
C GLY A 147 -8.05 29.74 -8.29
N GLU A 148 -9.27 30.04 -8.71
CA GLU A 148 -10.47 29.44 -8.13
C GLU A 148 -10.48 27.96 -8.54
N ALA A 149 -10.79 27.08 -7.57
CA ALA A 149 -10.89 25.65 -7.84
C ALA A 149 -12.15 25.39 -8.69
N GLU A 150 -11.97 24.92 -9.92
CA GLU A 150 -13.07 24.43 -10.74
C GLU A 150 -13.48 23.02 -10.27
N PRO A 151 -14.74 22.61 -10.45
CA PRO A 151 -15.17 21.23 -10.18
C PRO A 151 -14.32 20.23 -10.95
N THR A 152 -13.82 19.21 -10.28
CA THR A 152 -12.94 18.20 -10.87
C THR A 152 -13.59 16.81 -10.80
N PRO A 153 -14.64 16.54 -11.60
CA PRO A 153 -15.28 15.24 -11.62
C PRO A 153 -14.29 14.14 -12.05
N HIS A 154 -14.51 12.93 -11.55
CA HIS A 154 -13.67 11.78 -11.94
C HIS A 154 -13.70 11.55 -13.44
N VAL A 155 -12.52 11.30 -14.04
CA VAL A 155 -12.40 11.03 -15.47
C VAL A 155 -13.17 9.77 -15.87
N PHE A 156 -13.24 8.77 -15.00
CA PHE A 156 -14.00 7.56 -15.26
C PHE A 156 -15.50 7.82 -15.42
N SER A 157 -16.04 8.84 -14.75
CA SER A 157 -17.44 9.25 -14.93
C SER A 157 -17.77 9.74 -16.34
N LEU A 158 -16.77 10.29 -17.07
CA LEU A 158 -16.95 10.67 -18.48
C LEU A 158 -17.13 9.45 -19.38
N LEU A 159 -16.42 8.35 -19.09
CA LEU A 159 -16.60 7.08 -19.81
C LEU A 159 -17.97 6.46 -19.54
N THR A 160 -18.42 6.51 -18.28
CA THR A 160 -19.77 6.02 -17.89
C THR A 160 -20.89 6.82 -18.56
N GLN A 161 -20.78 8.15 -18.58
CA GLN A 161 -21.76 9.02 -19.25
C GLN A 161 -21.85 8.75 -20.75
N GLN A 162 -20.77 8.30 -21.39
CA GLN A 162 -20.74 7.92 -22.80
C GLN A 162 -21.19 6.46 -23.04
N GLY A 163 -21.53 5.71 -21.98
CA GLY A 163 -21.87 4.29 -22.09
C GLY A 163 -20.67 3.38 -22.36
N LEU A 164 -19.44 3.88 -22.21
CA LEU A 164 -18.20 3.15 -22.49
C LEU A 164 -17.62 2.42 -21.26
N ALA A 165 -18.17 2.67 -20.09
CA ALA A 165 -17.82 2.01 -18.84
C ALA A 165 -19.06 1.85 -17.96
N LYS A 166 -19.03 0.88 -17.05
CA LYS A 166 -20.11 0.66 -16.09
C LYS A 166 -19.83 1.37 -14.79
N THR A 167 -20.87 1.88 -14.16
CA THR A 167 -20.83 2.32 -12.77
C THR A 167 -20.93 1.10 -11.87
N GLU A 168 -20.09 1.03 -10.84
CA GLU A 168 -20.26 0.05 -9.78
C GLU A 168 -21.43 0.46 -8.89
N GLU A 169 -22.31 -0.49 -8.59
CA GLU A 169 -23.45 -0.25 -7.70
C GLU A 169 -23.03 -0.52 -6.24
N ASP A 170 -23.26 0.46 -5.39
CA ASP A 170 -23.20 0.25 -3.94
C ASP A 170 -24.45 -0.53 -3.52
N ARG A 171 -24.25 -1.75 -3.06
CA ARG A 171 -25.34 -2.62 -2.56
C ARG A 171 -25.67 -2.34 -1.08
N GLY A 172 -25.08 -1.34 -0.47
CA GLY A 172 -25.30 -0.99 0.93
C GLY A 172 -24.82 -2.05 1.93
N THR A 173 -23.99 -3.00 1.49
CA THR A 173 -23.39 -3.99 2.38
C THR A 173 -22.25 -3.34 3.15
N PRO A 174 -22.22 -3.41 4.50
CA PRO A 174 -21.09 -2.89 5.24
C PRO A 174 -19.76 -3.52 4.76
N PRO A 175 -18.69 -2.73 4.60
CA PRO A 175 -17.41 -3.28 4.19
C PRO A 175 -16.84 -4.22 5.25
N ASP A 176 -16.14 -5.25 4.80
CA ASP A 176 -15.37 -6.11 5.70
C ASP A 176 -14.31 -5.30 6.44
N ASP A 177 -13.88 -5.82 7.57
CA ASP A 177 -12.79 -5.25 8.36
C ASP A 177 -11.71 -6.30 8.61
N ILE A 178 -10.71 -6.34 7.74
CA ILE A 178 -9.59 -7.29 7.83
C ILE A 178 -8.71 -7.10 9.07
N THR A 179 -8.92 -6.03 9.82
CA THR A 179 -8.20 -5.80 11.08
C THR A 179 -8.83 -6.50 12.26
N ARG A 180 -10.05 -7.00 12.10
CA ARG A 180 -10.84 -7.70 13.13
C ARG A 180 -11.19 -9.12 12.74
N THR A 181 -11.48 -9.32 11.46
CA THR A 181 -11.90 -10.63 10.95
C THR A 181 -10.91 -11.08 9.88
N PRO A 182 -10.25 -12.24 10.05
CA PRO A 182 -9.37 -12.77 9.01
C PRO A 182 -10.14 -12.96 7.70
N PRO A 183 -9.53 -12.65 6.54
CA PRO A 183 -10.18 -12.87 5.25
C PRO A 183 -10.40 -14.36 5.00
N VAL A 184 -11.49 -14.66 4.30
CA VAL A 184 -11.85 -16.01 3.82
C VAL A 184 -11.94 -15.92 2.31
N TYR A 185 -11.30 -16.83 1.59
CA TYR A 185 -11.25 -16.82 0.12
C TYR A 185 -12.37 -17.72 -0.47
N PRO A 186 -13.02 -17.34 -1.58
CA PRO A 186 -12.92 -16.02 -2.21
C PRO A 186 -13.50 -14.92 -1.31
N CYS A 187 -12.84 -13.77 -1.26
CA CYS A 187 -13.25 -12.68 -0.39
C CYS A 187 -14.00 -11.58 -1.16
N SER A 188 -14.71 -10.73 -0.41
CA SER A 188 -15.38 -9.57 -1.00
C SER A 188 -14.37 -8.59 -1.61
N ARG A 189 -14.83 -7.75 -2.54
CA ARG A 189 -13.98 -6.72 -3.11
C ARG A 189 -13.48 -5.72 -2.07
N SER A 190 -14.28 -5.38 -1.07
CA SER A 190 -13.83 -4.51 0.03
C SER A 190 -12.67 -5.13 0.80
N SER A 191 -12.72 -6.42 1.08
CA SER A 191 -11.63 -7.17 1.71
C SER A 191 -10.38 -7.24 0.81
N ARG A 192 -10.55 -7.51 -0.50
CA ARG A 192 -9.43 -7.48 -1.48
C ARG A 192 -8.71 -6.14 -1.47
N LEU A 193 -9.44 -5.04 -1.60
CA LEU A 193 -8.86 -3.69 -1.62
C LEU A 193 -8.12 -3.34 -0.34
N GLN A 194 -8.65 -3.70 0.82
CA GLN A 194 -7.97 -3.48 2.10
C GLN A 194 -6.67 -4.29 2.22
N GLN A 195 -6.67 -5.55 1.77
CA GLN A 195 -5.47 -6.40 1.75
C GLN A 195 -4.43 -5.85 0.79
N LEU A 196 -4.81 -5.43 -0.42
CA LEU A 196 -3.92 -4.80 -1.38
C LEU A 196 -3.32 -3.49 -0.84
N MET A 197 -4.11 -2.64 -0.19
CA MET A 197 -3.62 -1.41 0.42
C MET A 197 -2.54 -1.70 1.48
N ARG A 198 -2.72 -2.73 2.30
CA ARG A 198 -1.76 -3.17 3.32
C ARG A 198 -0.62 -4.02 2.77
N GLY A 199 -0.75 -4.52 1.55
CA GLY A 199 0.25 -5.38 0.91
C GLY A 199 1.57 -4.65 0.62
N ASP A 200 2.65 -5.40 0.48
CA ASP A 200 3.98 -4.88 0.13
C ASP A 200 3.98 -4.19 -1.24
N GLU A 201 4.46 -2.94 -1.28
CA GLU A 201 4.53 -2.17 -2.53
C GLU A 201 5.35 -2.89 -3.61
N GLY A 202 6.50 -3.44 -3.25
CA GLY A 202 7.38 -4.10 -4.19
C GLY A 202 6.78 -5.39 -4.77
N TYR A 203 6.10 -6.16 -3.94
CA TYR A 203 5.38 -7.35 -4.37
C TYR A 203 4.24 -7.02 -5.33
N LEU A 204 3.40 -6.05 -4.98
CA LEU A 204 2.30 -5.61 -5.84
C LEU A 204 2.81 -5.00 -7.15
N LEU A 205 3.92 -4.25 -7.11
CA LEU A 205 4.54 -3.69 -8.32
C LEU A 205 5.02 -4.78 -9.26
N ALA A 206 5.63 -5.84 -8.74
CA ALA A 206 6.09 -6.98 -9.53
C ALA A 206 4.91 -7.74 -10.16
N LEU A 207 3.83 -7.95 -9.41
CA LEU A 207 2.60 -8.57 -9.94
C LEU A 207 1.95 -7.70 -11.01
N ALA A 208 1.78 -6.39 -10.76
CA ALA A 208 1.26 -5.43 -11.72
C ALA A 208 2.09 -5.42 -13.01
N TYR A 209 3.42 -5.45 -12.90
CA TYR A 209 4.31 -5.57 -14.06
C TYR A 209 4.09 -6.87 -14.84
N SER A 210 3.86 -8.00 -14.15
CA SER A 210 3.62 -9.28 -14.79
C SER A 210 2.34 -9.29 -15.63
N THR A 211 1.31 -8.54 -15.24
CA THR A 211 0.05 -8.44 -16.02
C THR A 211 0.24 -7.76 -17.37
N GLN A 212 1.24 -6.89 -17.49
CA GLN A 212 1.50 -6.13 -18.72
C GLN A 212 2.55 -6.82 -19.59
N ARG A 213 3.62 -7.32 -18.96
CA ARG A 213 4.78 -7.90 -19.65
C ARG A 213 4.64 -9.38 -19.94
N GLY A 214 3.88 -10.10 -19.12
CA GLY A 214 3.73 -11.57 -19.19
C GLY A 214 2.57 -11.98 -20.09
N TYR A 215 1.45 -12.28 -19.47
CA TYR A 215 0.25 -12.84 -20.11
C TYR A 215 -0.78 -11.78 -20.52
N GLY A 216 -0.68 -10.56 -20.01
CA GLY A 216 -1.62 -9.49 -20.36
C GLY A 216 -1.48 -9.08 -21.82
N ARG A 217 -2.60 -8.99 -22.51
CA ARG A 217 -2.67 -8.59 -23.94
C ARG A 217 -3.12 -7.15 -24.12
N ASN A 218 -3.63 -6.53 -23.07
CA ASN A 218 -4.20 -5.20 -23.11
C ASN A 218 -3.28 -4.22 -22.39
N HIS A 219 -3.02 -3.07 -23.02
CA HIS A 219 -2.29 -1.99 -22.39
C HIS A 219 -3.25 -1.20 -21.49
N PRO A 220 -3.01 -1.11 -20.17
CA PRO A 220 -3.80 -0.27 -19.27
C PRO A 220 -3.42 1.21 -19.42
N PHE A 221 -4.36 2.08 -19.09
CA PHE A 221 -4.17 3.52 -19.08
C PHE A 221 -4.58 4.07 -17.72
N ALA A 222 -3.81 4.99 -17.16
CA ALA A 222 -4.25 5.74 -16.00
C ALA A 222 -5.47 6.58 -16.41
N GLY A 223 -6.66 6.12 -16.05
CA GLY A 223 -7.89 6.87 -16.23
C GLY A 223 -7.77 8.18 -15.49
N GLU A 224 -7.43 8.09 -14.21
CA GLU A 224 -7.06 9.23 -13.39
C GLU A 224 -6.14 8.79 -12.25
N ILE A 225 -5.16 9.62 -11.93
CA ILE A 225 -4.45 9.61 -10.66
C ILE A 225 -4.68 10.97 -10.03
N ARG A 226 -5.19 10.96 -8.80
CA ARG A 226 -5.35 12.18 -7.99
C ARG A 226 -4.76 12.00 -6.61
N SER A 227 -4.04 13.00 -6.16
CA SER A 227 -3.52 13.07 -4.79
C SER A 227 -3.92 14.38 -4.18
N GLY A 228 -4.35 14.36 -2.93
CA GLY A 228 -4.80 15.55 -2.24
C GLY A 228 -5.47 15.24 -0.91
N TYR A 229 -5.98 16.27 -0.28
CA TYR A 229 -6.60 16.18 1.02
C TYR A 229 -8.11 15.98 0.91
N VAL A 230 -8.62 15.03 1.69
CA VAL A 230 -10.05 14.75 1.84
C VAL A 230 -10.46 14.93 3.29
N GLN A 231 -11.66 15.44 3.50
CA GLN A 231 -12.22 15.59 4.84
C GLN A 231 -12.67 14.22 5.37
N VAL A 232 -12.49 14.02 6.67
CA VAL A 232 -12.94 12.83 7.39
C VAL A 232 -14.02 13.22 8.36
N GLU A 233 -15.16 12.59 8.25
CA GLU A 233 -16.32 12.83 9.08
C GLU A 233 -16.72 11.58 9.86
N ILE A 234 -17.27 11.78 11.05
CA ILE A 234 -17.90 10.73 11.86
C ILE A 234 -19.27 11.22 12.32
N VAL A 235 -20.17 10.30 12.62
CA VAL A 235 -21.45 10.58 13.28
C VAL A 235 -21.40 10.05 14.70
N PRO A 236 -21.03 10.87 15.70
CA PRO A 236 -21.11 10.45 17.11
C PRO A 236 -22.54 10.14 17.50
N GLU A 237 -22.76 9.03 18.23
CA GLU A 237 -24.10 8.61 18.67
C GLU A 237 -24.81 9.69 19.49
N GLU A 238 -24.05 10.44 20.30
CA GLU A 238 -24.59 11.49 21.17
C GLU A 238 -25.07 12.72 20.40
N LEU A 239 -24.52 12.97 19.21
CA LEU A 239 -24.83 14.15 18.40
C LEU A 239 -25.86 13.85 17.31
N GLY A 240 -25.77 12.67 16.69
CA GLY A 240 -26.68 12.24 15.63
C GLY A 240 -26.54 13.01 14.31
N PHE A 241 -25.44 13.77 14.13
CA PHE A 241 -25.08 14.46 12.88
C PHE A 241 -23.58 14.36 12.62
N SER A 242 -23.19 14.57 11.37
CA SER A 242 -21.80 14.47 10.93
C SER A 242 -20.92 15.59 11.53
N VAL A 243 -19.73 15.20 11.98
CA VAL A 243 -18.71 16.10 12.52
C VAL A 243 -17.40 15.85 11.77
N ASN A 244 -16.83 16.88 11.20
CA ASN A 244 -15.50 16.83 10.59
C ASN A 244 -14.45 16.72 11.69
N ILE A 245 -13.60 15.68 11.60
CA ILE A 245 -12.53 15.40 12.57
C ILE A 245 -11.13 15.67 12.01
N GLY A 246 -11.01 16.11 10.77
CA GLY A 246 -9.73 16.45 10.15
C GLY A 246 -9.67 16.09 8.68
N GLU A 247 -8.47 16.19 8.12
CA GLU A 247 -8.19 15.87 6.72
C GLU A 247 -7.14 14.74 6.62
N LEU A 248 -7.26 13.93 5.58
CA LEU A 248 -6.26 12.93 5.21
C LEU A 248 -5.71 13.24 3.82
N LEU A 249 -4.39 13.15 3.67
CA LEU A 249 -3.75 13.13 2.36
C LEU A 249 -3.86 11.72 1.79
N LEU A 250 -4.53 11.59 0.65
CA LEU A 250 -4.75 10.32 -0.06
C LEU A 250 -4.22 10.41 -1.49
N THR A 251 -3.87 9.25 -2.03
CA THR A 251 -3.65 9.07 -3.47
C THR A 251 -4.61 8.00 -3.97
N GLU A 252 -5.38 8.36 -4.98
CA GLU A 252 -6.33 7.49 -5.66
C GLU A 252 -5.88 7.25 -7.11
N CYS A 253 -6.03 6.02 -7.58
CA CYS A 253 -5.78 5.65 -8.97
C CYS A 253 -6.96 4.84 -9.51
N GLU A 254 -7.56 5.33 -10.59
CA GLU A 254 -8.48 4.58 -11.44
C GLU A 254 -7.75 4.17 -12.72
N MET A 255 -7.51 2.87 -12.88
CA MET A 255 -6.82 2.34 -14.05
C MET A 255 -7.85 1.80 -15.04
N VAL A 256 -7.95 2.41 -16.21
CA VAL A 256 -8.75 1.88 -17.33
C VAL A 256 -7.95 0.77 -17.99
N ASN A 257 -8.51 -0.42 -18.00
CA ASN A 257 -7.84 -1.58 -18.56
C ASN A 257 -8.76 -2.26 -19.55
N GLY A 258 -8.29 -2.64 -20.72
CA GLY A 258 -8.99 -3.38 -21.72
C GLY A 258 -10.53 -3.21 -21.77
N PHE A 259 -11.16 -3.79 -22.73
CA PHE A 259 -12.61 -3.87 -22.73
C PHE A 259 -13.07 -5.32 -22.76
N VAL A 260 -14.26 -5.55 -22.23
CA VAL A 260 -14.98 -6.82 -22.30
C VAL A 260 -16.18 -6.67 -23.23
N ALA A 261 -16.57 -7.75 -23.87
CA ALA A 261 -17.71 -7.82 -24.77
C ALA A 261 -18.64 -8.97 -24.35
N PRO A 262 -19.38 -8.84 -23.24
CA PRO A 262 -20.34 -9.85 -22.81
C PRO A 262 -21.41 -10.10 -23.87
N GLN A 263 -22.01 -11.30 -23.93
CA GLN A 263 -22.99 -11.65 -24.95
C GLN A 263 -24.28 -10.81 -24.90
N GLU A 264 -24.67 -10.40 -23.70
CA GLU A 264 -25.93 -9.72 -23.46
C GLU A 264 -25.81 -8.19 -23.27
N GLU A 265 -24.59 -7.65 -23.34
CA GLU A 265 -24.31 -6.25 -23.02
C GLU A 265 -23.36 -5.59 -24.02
N PRO A 266 -23.46 -4.26 -24.20
CA PRO A 266 -22.51 -3.55 -25.04
C PRO A 266 -21.06 -3.70 -24.52
N PRO A 267 -20.06 -3.77 -25.41
CA PRO A 267 -18.66 -3.75 -25.01
C PRO A 267 -18.34 -2.50 -24.18
N HIS A 268 -17.62 -2.69 -23.10
CA HIS A 268 -17.25 -1.59 -22.20
C HIS A 268 -15.87 -1.79 -21.59
N PHE A 269 -15.23 -0.67 -21.23
CA PHE A 269 -13.95 -0.68 -20.52
C PHE A 269 -14.11 -1.22 -19.10
N THR A 270 -13.06 -1.89 -18.63
CA THR A 270 -12.96 -2.37 -17.25
C THR A 270 -12.10 -1.43 -16.44
N ARG A 271 -12.25 -1.47 -15.11
CA ARG A 271 -11.55 -0.61 -14.18
C ARG A 271 -10.87 -1.40 -13.06
N GLY A 272 -9.63 -1.04 -12.76
CA GLY A 272 -8.99 -1.37 -11.50
C GLY A 272 -8.87 -0.14 -10.62
N TYR A 273 -8.86 -0.33 -9.31
CA TYR A 273 -8.88 0.72 -8.31
C TYR A 273 -7.76 0.57 -7.29
N GLY A 274 -7.14 1.68 -6.92
CA GLY A 274 -6.14 1.75 -5.87
C GLY A 274 -6.30 3.02 -5.04
N LEU A 275 -6.17 2.88 -3.73
CA LEU A 275 -6.22 3.97 -2.76
C LEU A 275 -5.14 3.77 -1.70
N THR A 276 -4.41 4.85 -1.39
CA THR A 276 -3.31 4.83 -0.42
C THR A 276 -3.29 6.08 0.44
N PHE A 277 -2.68 6.02 1.60
CA PHE A 277 -2.35 7.21 2.37
C PHE A 277 -1.14 7.93 1.77
N GLY A 278 -1.12 9.27 1.88
CA GLY A 278 -0.02 10.09 1.38
C GLY A 278 0.10 10.15 -0.13
N MET A 279 1.29 10.49 -0.64
CA MET A 279 1.63 10.64 -2.06
C MET A 279 2.18 9.34 -2.66
N SER A 280 1.56 8.20 -2.36
CA SER A 280 2.03 6.85 -2.75
C SER A 280 1.52 6.42 -4.14
N GLU A 281 1.76 7.24 -5.16
CA GLU A 281 1.25 7.05 -6.53
C GLU A 281 1.61 5.68 -7.12
N ARG A 282 2.89 5.27 -7.04
CA ARG A 282 3.35 3.97 -7.56
C ARG A 282 2.62 2.80 -6.91
N LYS A 283 2.36 2.88 -5.61
CA LYS A 283 1.59 1.88 -4.86
C LYS A 283 0.13 1.86 -5.31
N ALA A 284 -0.52 3.02 -5.44
CA ALA A 284 -1.90 3.12 -5.89
C ALA A 284 -2.09 2.56 -7.30
N MET A 285 -1.15 2.85 -8.22
CA MET A 285 -1.15 2.29 -9.58
C MET A 285 -0.97 0.76 -9.58
N ALA A 286 0.01 0.25 -8.81
CA ALA A 286 0.24 -1.19 -8.70
C ALA A 286 -0.99 -1.90 -8.13
N MET A 287 -1.60 -1.33 -7.09
CA MET A 287 -2.82 -1.82 -6.49
C MET A 287 -3.96 -1.88 -7.51
N ALA A 288 -4.18 -0.80 -8.30
CA ALA A 288 -5.22 -0.74 -9.30
C ALA A 288 -5.05 -1.81 -10.40
N LEU A 289 -3.84 -2.06 -10.85
CA LEU A 289 -3.55 -3.09 -11.84
C LEU A 289 -3.81 -4.50 -11.31
N VAL A 290 -3.42 -4.76 -10.07
CA VAL A 290 -3.65 -6.06 -9.42
C VAL A 290 -5.13 -6.24 -9.08
N ASP A 291 -5.83 -5.18 -8.61
CA ASP A 291 -7.28 -5.22 -8.39
C ASP A 291 -8.02 -5.63 -9.66
N ARG A 292 -7.65 -5.06 -10.83
CA ARG A 292 -8.26 -5.49 -12.10
C ARG A 292 -7.92 -6.94 -12.46
N ALA A 293 -6.69 -7.38 -12.22
CA ALA A 293 -6.31 -8.76 -12.49
C ALA A 293 -7.12 -9.77 -11.64
N LEU A 294 -7.38 -9.43 -10.39
CA LEU A 294 -8.19 -10.25 -9.47
C LEU A 294 -9.69 -10.28 -9.83
N GLN A 295 -10.15 -9.40 -10.71
CA GLN A 295 -11.50 -9.41 -11.24
C GLN A 295 -11.66 -10.36 -12.44
N ALA A 296 -10.65 -11.14 -12.83
CA ALA A 296 -10.74 -12.06 -13.95
C ALA A 296 -11.98 -12.98 -13.90
N PRO A 297 -12.33 -13.60 -12.75
CA PRO A 297 -13.56 -14.39 -12.65
C PRO A 297 -14.85 -13.59 -12.87
N ASP A 298 -14.87 -12.31 -12.52
CA ASP A 298 -16.04 -11.44 -12.68
C ASP A 298 -16.36 -11.15 -14.17
N TYR A 299 -15.37 -11.41 -15.05
CA TYR A 299 -15.46 -11.20 -16.50
C TYR A 299 -15.33 -12.50 -17.31
N ASP A 300 -15.45 -13.66 -16.68
CA ASP A 300 -15.28 -14.98 -17.31
C ASP A 300 -13.91 -15.12 -18.02
N GLU A 301 -12.87 -14.44 -17.53
CA GLU A 301 -11.50 -14.54 -18.04
C GLU A 301 -10.78 -15.77 -17.47
N GLU A 302 -9.99 -16.43 -18.30
CA GLU A 302 -9.12 -17.53 -17.86
C GLU A 302 -8.02 -17.01 -16.92
N ILE A 303 -7.76 -17.72 -15.83
CA ILE A 303 -6.64 -17.44 -14.94
C ILE A 303 -5.35 -17.94 -15.62
N ALA A 304 -4.63 -17.02 -16.26
CA ALA A 304 -3.42 -17.29 -17.04
C ALA A 304 -2.11 -16.96 -16.30
N GLY A 305 -2.20 -16.29 -15.15
CA GLY A 305 -1.02 -15.85 -14.42
C GLY A 305 -1.26 -15.62 -12.93
N PRO A 306 -0.17 -15.54 -12.15
CA PRO A 306 -0.24 -15.46 -10.68
C PRO A 306 -0.96 -14.22 -10.14
N ALA A 307 -0.97 -13.11 -10.87
CA ALA A 307 -1.66 -11.90 -10.45
C ALA A 307 -3.20 -12.01 -10.52
N GLN A 308 -3.73 -13.07 -11.14
CA GLN A 308 -5.16 -13.38 -11.22
C GLN A 308 -5.62 -14.41 -10.18
N ASP A 309 -4.68 -15.06 -9.50
CA ASP A 309 -4.95 -16.02 -8.42
C ASP A 309 -5.13 -15.26 -7.10
N GLU A 310 -6.38 -15.13 -6.66
CA GLU A 310 -6.75 -14.33 -5.50
C GLU A 310 -6.05 -14.80 -4.22
N GLU A 311 -6.11 -16.09 -3.94
CA GLU A 311 -5.51 -16.65 -2.72
C GLU A 311 -3.99 -16.49 -2.74
N PHE A 312 -3.34 -16.78 -3.88
CA PHE A 312 -1.90 -16.60 -4.03
C PHE A 312 -1.50 -15.13 -3.80
N VAL A 313 -2.19 -14.19 -4.45
CA VAL A 313 -1.87 -12.76 -4.33
C VAL A 313 -2.04 -12.25 -2.92
N LEU A 314 -3.21 -12.48 -2.33
CA LEU A 314 -3.59 -11.85 -1.07
C LEU A 314 -2.93 -12.53 0.14
N ALA A 315 -2.76 -13.85 0.12
CA ALA A 315 -2.07 -14.58 1.17
C ALA A 315 -0.56 -14.28 1.25
N HIS A 316 0.05 -13.76 0.18
CA HIS A 316 1.48 -13.43 0.13
C HIS A 316 1.76 -11.92 0.07
N ALA A 317 0.72 -11.07 0.10
CA ALA A 317 0.89 -9.62 0.00
C ALA A 317 1.41 -8.97 1.28
N ASP A 318 1.20 -9.57 2.44
CA ASP A 318 1.56 -8.98 3.73
C ASP A 318 3.05 -9.15 4.04
N ASN A 319 3.80 -8.05 3.97
CA ASN A 319 5.24 -8.06 4.20
C ASN A 319 5.64 -8.33 5.66
N VAL A 320 4.81 -7.96 6.62
CA VAL A 320 5.06 -8.22 8.05
C VAL A 320 4.91 -9.70 8.34
N GLU A 321 3.87 -10.32 7.80
CA GLU A 321 3.65 -11.76 7.93
C GLU A 321 4.77 -12.55 7.22
N ALA A 322 5.08 -12.19 5.97
CA ALA A 322 6.16 -12.81 5.20
C ALA A 322 7.52 -12.66 5.89
N ALA A 323 7.86 -11.45 6.36
CA ALA A 323 9.12 -11.20 7.07
C ALA A 323 9.19 -11.95 8.39
N GLY A 324 8.09 -12.03 9.14
CA GLY A 324 8.01 -12.81 10.38
C GLY A 324 8.21 -14.30 10.14
N PHE A 325 7.60 -14.82 9.06
CA PHE A 325 7.73 -16.23 8.71
C PHE A 325 9.15 -16.59 8.24
N VAL A 326 9.75 -15.78 7.38
CA VAL A 326 11.13 -15.99 6.92
C VAL A 326 12.13 -15.79 8.07
N SER A 327 11.94 -14.75 8.87
CA SER A 327 12.87 -14.43 9.97
C SER A 327 12.91 -15.49 11.07
N HIS A 328 11.81 -16.24 11.30
CA HIS A 328 11.82 -17.28 12.31
C HIS A 328 12.79 -18.42 11.98
N LEU A 329 13.12 -18.65 10.68
CA LEU A 329 14.03 -19.72 10.25
C LEU A 329 15.45 -19.56 10.79
N LYS A 330 15.87 -18.34 11.17
CA LYS A 330 17.16 -18.09 11.85
C LYS A 330 17.16 -18.42 13.34
N LEU A 331 16.00 -18.68 13.91
CA LEU A 331 15.88 -19.04 15.32
C LEU A 331 16.28 -20.52 15.54
N PRO A 332 16.62 -20.96 16.77
CA PRO A 332 17.05 -22.32 17.03
C PRO A 332 16.01 -23.38 16.66
N HIS A 333 16.30 -24.15 15.60
CA HIS A 333 15.49 -25.27 15.12
C HIS A 333 16.24 -26.60 15.21
N TYR A 334 17.30 -26.67 16.03
CA TYR A 334 18.21 -27.83 16.06
C TYR A 334 17.52 -29.14 16.39
N VAL A 335 16.41 -29.14 17.16
CA VAL A 335 15.68 -30.39 17.47
C VAL A 335 15.02 -30.94 16.22
N GLY A 336 14.33 -30.13 15.44
CA GLY A 336 13.74 -30.53 14.17
C GLY A 336 14.81 -30.96 13.15
N PHE A 337 15.90 -30.19 13.05
CA PHE A 337 17.00 -30.54 12.15
C PHE A 337 17.67 -31.86 12.51
N GLN A 338 17.85 -32.18 13.79
CA GLN A 338 18.40 -33.48 14.22
C GLN A 338 17.48 -34.64 13.82
N ALA A 339 16.17 -34.45 13.86
CA ALA A 339 15.23 -35.47 13.40
C ALA A 339 15.35 -35.75 11.88
N GLU A 340 15.42 -34.69 11.08
CA GLU A 340 15.64 -34.77 9.63
C GLU A 340 17.01 -35.44 9.31
N LEU A 341 18.06 -35.05 10.02
CA LEU A 341 19.39 -35.59 9.88
C LEU A 341 19.41 -37.11 10.18
N ALA A 342 18.73 -37.54 11.23
CA ALA A 342 18.61 -38.96 11.59
C ALA A 342 17.83 -39.74 10.53
N LEU A 343 16.74 -39.17 10.02
CA LEU A 343 15.94 -39.76 8.93
C LEU A 343 16.79 -39.92 7.66
N LEU A 344 17.48 -38.86 7.24
CA LEU A 344 18.31 -38.89 6.02
C LEU A 344 19.42 -39.96 6.12
N LYS A 345 20.12 -40.04 7.24
CA LYS A 345 21.16 -41.06 7.49
C LYS A 345 20.60 -42.50 7.43
N ARG A 346 19.37 -42.68 7.89
CA ARG A 346 18.71 -44.01 7.78
C ARG A 346 18.41 -44.35 6.33
N LEU A 347 17.81 -43.44 5.57
CA LEU A 347 17.50 -43.62 4.17
C LEU A 347 18.74 -43.89 3.31
N GLN A 348 19.86 -43.22 3.55
CA GLN A 348 21.14 -43.48 2.89
C GLN A 348 21.63 -44.90 3.14
N ARG A 349 21.61 -45.39 4.39
CA ARG A 349 21.99 -46.75 4.74
C ARG A 349 21.10 -47.82 4.11
N GLU A 350 19.80 -47.54 3.98
CA GLU A 350 18.86 -48.44 3.31
C GLU A 350 19.15 -48.51 1.81
N ASN A 351 19.48 -47.40 1.17
CA ASN A 351 19.83 -47.34 -0.24
C ASN A 351 21.18 -48.03 -0.58
N GLU A 352 22.14 -48.01 0.35
CA GLU A 352 23.44 -48.74 0.17
C GLU A 352 23.32 -50.25 0.30
N ARG A 353 22.20 -50.76 0.84
CA ARG A 353 21.95 -52.18 1.08
C ARG A 353 21.08 -52.87 0.02
N GLY A 354 20.44 -52.08 -0.85
CA GLY A 354 19.66 -52.53 -1.99
C GLY A 354 20.45 -52.46 -3.27
#